data_3a7436972fc212dde76471aa1edc1f9d
#
_entry.id   3a7436972fc212dde76471aa1edc1f9d
#
_cell.length_a   1.000
_cell.length_b   1.000
_cell.length_c   1.000
_cell.angle_alpha   90.00
_cell.angle_beta   90.00
_cell.angle_gamma   90.00
#
_symmetry.space_group_name_H-M   'P 1'
#
loop_
_entity.id
_entity.type
_entity.pdbx_description
1 polymer ?
#
loop_
_entity_poly.entity_id
_entity_poly.type
_entity_poly.pdbx_seq_one_letter_code
_entity_poly.pdbx_strand_id
1 'polypeptide(L)'
;MEKRKDVRQLIIDAAEKFNNKTAFVYNDVEYSFAKLQNDVFKLANGLLNLGLRKGDKVAIYLPNCIEYAYSYYAIYSTGLVVIPIDFFLTDKEIISIGNHCELKAIITTENVKFDLKELKDAIPTLEHIITIEKNTNYHYFWDLINNSSNELADQGIDISMPSSIFYTSGVTGKPKGALWNYEHIHLGAEQMKEMGSYEKLLNIVKIDVTERSVAPIPFSHSAGLFYFTIAIKYGMSTVIMPRFAPLELVKLIKKWGATNIFMAPAMFYAVLTLKEIENYSLDTLIWATVFGAPSSPDLMMKFAKLCPNAVVLNGYGLTEVVPPLTVSSPQNIKGFSYIVSNINLKLVDSHDKEVKKGEIGEVIVKGKSVFCGYYNEPQLNEQVFKNGWFYTGDLGYFDNDNTLYLIGKSKDIIKVGGELVWAAEIEEVLLRYPGIREAAAVGVPDPLRGEVVKCYVAPADSTQLNKNDLLDYLRKNLAKFKQPKDIIILDDLPKTGPGKINKTALKELG
;
A
#
# COMPACT_ATOMS: atom_id res chain seq x y z
N MET A 1 -19.07 -19.57 15.45
CA MET A 1 -18.47 -18.80 14.34
C MET A 1 -18.40 -19.75 13.16
N GLU A 2 -18.96 -19.36 12.02
CA GLU A 2 -18.83 -20.13 10.78
C GLU A 2 -17.35 -20.22 10.40
N LYS A 3 -16.90 -21.43 9.99
CA LYS A 3 -15.49 -21.62 9.58
C LYS A 3 -15.24 -20.77 8.33
N ARG A 4 -14.23 -19.90 8.34
CA ARG A 4 -13.86 -19.10 7.16
C ARG A 4 -13.47 -20.04 6.02
N LYS A 5 -14.00 -19.75 4.85
CA LYS A 5 -13.74 -20.51 3.61
C LYS A 5 -12.34 -20.19 3.08
N ASP A 6 -11.68 -21.16 2.45
CA ASP A 6 -10.44 -20.87 1.71
C ASP A 6 -10.71 -20.02 0.46
N VAL A 7 -9.65 -19.50 -0.18
CA VAL A 7 -9.78 -18.62 -1.34
C VAL A 7 -10.40 -19.33 -2.53
N ARG A 8 -10.11 -20.63 -2.72
CA ARG A 8 -10.74 -21.46 -3.75
C ARG A 8 -12.26 -21.45 -3.60
N GLN A 9 -12.77 -21.70 -2.37
CA GLN A 9 -14.21 -21.69 -2.13
C GLN A 9 -14.82 -20.28 -2.28
N LEU A 10 -14.09 -19.22 -1.90
CA LEU A 10 -14.55 -17.86 -2.14
C LEU A 10 -14.70 -17.55 -3.64
N ILE A 11 -13.80 -18.06 -4.48
CA ILE A 11 -13.89 -17.89 -5.94
C ILE A 11 -15.09 -18.67 -6.52
N ILE A 12 -15.36 -19.89 -6.03
CA ILE A 12 -16.56 -20.67 -6.41
C ILE A 12 -17.82 -19.88 -6.05
N ASP A 13 -17.94 -19.46 -4.80
CA ASP A 13 -19.10 -18.70 -4.32
C ASP A 13 -19.30 -17.39 -5.11
N ALA A 14 -18.20 -16.71 -5.47
CA ALA A 14 -18.25 -15.48 -6.28
C ALA A 14 -18.75 -15.78 -7.71
N ALA A 15 -18.26 -16.84 -8.33
CA ALA A 15 -18.69 -17.24 -9.68
C ALA A 15 -20.16 -17.68 -9.69
N GLU A 16 -20.62 -18.40 -8.69
CA GLU A 16 -22.03 -18.78 -8.55
C GLU A 16 -22.92 -17.56 -8.34
N LYS A 17 -22.52 -16.66 -7.42
CA LYS A 17 -23.34 -15.50 -7.02
C LYS A 17 -23.36 -14.39 -8.05
N PHE A 18 -22.20 -14.06 -8.64
CA PHE A 18 -22.03 -12.92 -9.53
C PHE A 18 -21.92 -13.31 -11.01
N ASN A 19 -21.64 -14.54 -11.30
CA ASN A 19 -21.59 -15.20 -12.62
C ASN A 19 -21.07 -14.30 -13.76
N ASN A 20 -21.98 -13.72 -14.54
CA ASN A 20 -21.65 -12.89 -15.71
C ASN A 20 -21.32 -11.44 -15.35
N LYS A 21 -21.41 -11.04 -14.07
CA LYS A 21 -20.96 -9.70 -13.65
C LYS A 21 -19.45 -9.58 -13.92
N THR A 22 -19.04 -8.42 -14.38
CA THR A 22 -17.62 -8.12 -14.61
C THR A 22 -16.87 -8.09 -13.29
N ALA A 23 -15.84 -8.93 -13.17
CA ALA A 23 -14.89 -8.91 -12.06
C ALA A 23 -13.76 -7.92 -12.33
N PHE A 24 -13.17 -8.01 -13.53
CA PHE A 24 -12.08 -7.13 -13.96
C PHE A 24 -12.32 -6.57 -15.35
N VAL A 25 -11.77 -5.36 -15.58
CA VAL A 25 -11.64 -4.76 -16.91
C VAL A 25 -10.16 -4.50 -17.14
N TYR A 26 -9.63 -4.95 -18.27
CA TYR A 26 -8.24 -4.72 -18.66
C TYR A 26 -8.16 -4.50 -20.17
N ASN A 27 -7.55 -3.39 -20.61
CA ASN A 27 -7.47 -3.01 -22.02
C ASN A 27 -8.85 -3.08 -22.72
N ASP A 28 -9.87 -2.53 -22.07
CA ASP A 28 -11.26 -2.50 -22.54
C ASP A 28 -11.95 -3.89 -22.69
N VAL A 29 -11.30 -4.96 -22.26
CA VAL A 29 -11.87 -6.30 -22.22
C VAL A 29 -12.43 -6.55 -20.83
N GLU A 30 -13.68 -7.03 -20.78
CA GLU A 30 -14.35 -7.41 -19.54
C GLU A 30 -14.15 -8.90 -19.23
N TYR A 31 -13.78 -9.19 -18.00
CA TYR A 31 -13.59 -10.54 -17.47
C TYR A 31 -14.62 -10.80 -16.37
N SER A 32 -15.57 -11.70 -16.65
CA SER A 32 -16.63 -12.06 -15.69
C SER A 32 -16.11 -12.91 -14.54
N PHE A 33 -16.89 -13.01 -13.45
CA PHE A 33 -16.55 -13.90 -12.32
C PHE A 33 -16.51 -15.38 -12.74
N ALA A 34 -17.38 -15.81 -13.65
CA ALA A 34 -17.35 -17.17 -14.21
C ALA A 34 -16.07 -17.44 -15.00
N LYS A 35 -15.64 -16.48 -15.86
CA LYS A 35 -14.37 -16.58 -16.58
C LYS A 35 -13.18 -16.57 -15.64
N LEU A 36 -13.21 -15.72 -14.61
CA LEU A 36 -12.17 -15.64 -13.58
C LEU A 36 -11.98 -17.01 -12.90
N GLN A 37 -13.05 -17.64 -12.42
CA GLN A 37 -12.98 -18.96 -11.80
C GLN A 37 -12.37 -19.98 -12.75
N ASN A 38 -12.88 -20.06 -13.99
CA ASN A 38 -12.40 -21.03 -14.98
C ASN A 38 -10.89 -20.90 -15.23
N ASP A 39 -10.41 -19.70 -15.52
CA ASP A 39 -9.02 -19.46 -15.90
C ASP A 39 -8.06 -19.55 -14.70
N VAL A 40 -8.49 -19.07 -13.53
CA VAL A 40 -7.72 -19.19 -12.28
C VAL A 40 -7.53 -20.65 -11.88
N PHE A 41 -8.57 -21.50 -11.97
CA PHE A 41 -8.43 -22.91 -11.60
C PHE A 41 -7.55 -23.67 -12.58
N LYS A 42 -7.62 -23.33 -13.87
CA LYS A 42 -6.68 -23.86 -14.86
C LYS A 42 -5.24 -23.46 -14.56
N LEU A 43 -4.99 -22.18 -14.24
CA LEU A 43 -3.66 -21.72 -13.85
C LEU A 43 -3.18 -22.41 -12.56
N ALA A 44 -4.06 -22.56 -11.58
CA ALA A 44 -3.76 -23.26 -10.33
C ALA A 44 -3.30 -24.68 -10.57
N ASN A 45 -4.04 -25.44 -11.39
CA ASN A 45 -3.63 -26.80 -11.80
C ASN A 45 -2.33 -26.77 -12.62
N GLY A 46 -2.15 -25.77 -13.49
CA GLY A 46 -0.89 -25.57 -14.24
C GLY A 46 0.31 -25.40 -13.32
N LEU A 47 0.18 -24.61 -12.26
CA LEU A 47 1.24 -24.43 -11.25
C LEU A 47 1.52 -25.73 -10.48
N LEU A 48 0.49 -26.46 -10.07
CA LEU A 48 0.65 -27.77 -9.41
C LEU A 48 1.30 -28.80 -10.33
N ASN A 49 0.99 -28.80 -11.63
CA ASN A 49 1.58 -29.69 -12.64
C ASN A 49 3.08 -29.40 -12.87
N LEU A 50 3.56 -28.19 -12.59
CA LEU A 50 5.00 -27.87 -12.56
C LEU A 50 5.71 -28.49 -11.34
N GLY A 51 4.99 -29.12 -10.41
CA GLY A 51 5.55 -29.74 -9.21
C GLY A 51 5.56 -28.81 -7.99
N LEU A 52 5.04 -27.59 -8.08
CA LEU A 52 4.92 -26.68 -6.95
C LEU A 52 3.98 -27.27 -5.88
N ARG A 53 4.31 -27.07 -4.62
CA ARG A 53 3.61 -27.64 -3.48
C ARG A 53 3.25 -26.58 -2.45
N LYS A 54 2.27 -26.89 -1.63
CA LYS A 54 1.81 -26.06 -0.51
C LYS A 54 3.00 -25.52 0.30
N GLY A 55 3.03 -24.19 0.48
CA GLY A 55 4.11 -23.48 1.18
C GLY A 55 5.26 -23.00 0.28
N ASP A 56 5.36 -23.47 -0.97
CA ASP A 56 6.34 -22.95 -1.93
C ASP A 56 6.05 -21.48 -2.25
N LYS A 57 7.09 -20.69 -2.38
CA LYS A 57 7.02 -19.25 -2.63
C LYS A 57 7.03 -19.00 -4.13
N VAL A 58 6.01 -18.27 -4.59
CA VAL A 58 5.86 -17.86 -5.99
C VAL A 58 5.81 -16.35 -6.07
N ALA A 59 6.80 -15.76 -6.74
CA ALA A 59 6.82 -14.33 -6.98
C ALA A 59 5.89 -13.94 -8.14
N ILE A 60 5.29 -12.76 -8.00
CA ILE A 60 4.63 -12.06 -9.10
C ILE A 60 5.41 -10.76 -9.31
N TYR A 61 6.11 -10.66 -10.45
CA TYR A 61 6.88 -9.49 -10.87
C TYR A 61 6.35 -8.98 -12.22
N LEU A 62 5.20 -8.32 -12.14
CA LEU A 62 4.43 -7.81 -13.28
C LEU A 62 3.91 -6.40 -12.98
N PRO A 63 3.68 -5.57 -14.00
CA PRO A 63 2.81 -4.40 -13.83
C PRO A 63 1.37 -4.86 -13.53
N ASN A 64 0.50 -3.93 -13.18
CA ASN A 64 -0.92 -4.27 -13.05
C ASN A 64 -1.46 -4.77 -14.40
N CYS A 65 -1.93 -6.00 -14.43
CA CYS A 65 -2.51 -6.66 -15.61
C CYS A 65 -3.49 -7.75 -15.16
N ILE A 66 -4.17 -8.36 -16.11
CA ILE A 66 -5.11 -9.46 -15.77
C ILE A 66 -4.36 -10.71 -15.33
N GLU A 67 -3.18 -10.96 -15.87
CA GLU A 67 -2.31 -12.08 -15.49
C GLU A 67 -1.86 -11.95 -14.03
N TYR A 68 -1.66 -10.71 -13.55
CA TYR A 68 -1.37 -10.46 -12.13
C TYR A 68 -2.52 -10.94 -11.24
N ALA A 69 -3.76 -10.57 -11.59
CA ALA A 69 -4.96 -10.96 -10.84
C ALA A 69 -5.15 -12.50 -10.85
N TYR A 70 -4.98 -13.12 -12.01
CA TYR A 70 -5.07 -14.58 -12.14
C TYR A 70 -4.00 -15.29 -11.31
N SER A 71 -2.77 -14.79 -11.33
CA SER A 71 -1.65 -15.33 -10.55
C SER A 71 -1.94 -15.29 -9.05
N TYR A 72 -2.44 -14.17 -8.55
CA TYR A 72 -2.79 -14.01 -7.14
C TYR A 72 -3.78 -15.08 -6.68
N TYR A 73 -4.88 -15.20 -7.41
CA TYR A 73 -5.93 -16.15 -7.06
C TYR A 73 -5.49 -17.62 -7.22
N ALA A 74 -4.73 -17.93 -8.28
CA ALA A 74 -4.23 -19.29 -8.51
C ALA A 74 -3.28 -19.73 -7.40
N ILE A 75 -2.33 -18.88 -7.02
CA ILE A 75 -1.38 -19.13 -5.93
C ILE A 75 -2.13 -19.33 -4.60
N TYR A 76 -3.09 -18.45 -4.29
CA TYR A 76 -3.89 -18.61 -3.07
C TYR A 76 -4.79 -19.85 -3.07
N SER A 77 -5.30 -20.25 -4.23
CA SER A 77 -6.17 -21.44 -4.32
C SER A 77 -5.43 -22.76 -4.17
N THR A 78 -4.10 -22.75 -4.25
CA THR A 78 -3.22 -23.92 -4.16
C THR A 78 -2.47 -24.07 -2.85
N GLY A 79 -2.55 -23.08 -1.96
CA GLY A 79 -1.78 -23.09 -0.71
C GLY A 79 -0.32 -22.69 -0.88
N LEU A 80 0.06 -22.20 -2.04
CA LEU A 80 1.34 -21.56 -2.29
C LEU A 80 1.40 -20.20 -1.59
N VAL A 81 2.62 -19.64 -1.42
CA VAL A 81 2.83 -18.34 -0.78
C VAL A 81 3.17 -17.29 -1.83
N VAL A 82 2.37 -16.24 -1.91
CA VAL A 82 2.60 -15.14 -2.85
C VAL A 82 3.74 -14.24 -2.35
N ILE A 83 4.69 -13.95 -3.25
CA ILE A 83 5.72 -12.92 -3.05
C ILE A 83 5.45 -11.81 -4.06
N PRO A 84 4.66 -10.79 -3.71
CA PRO A 84 4.40 -9.67 -4.61
C PRO A 84 5.65 -8.78 -4.66
N ILE A 85 6.23 -8.65 -5.85
CA ILE A 85 7.45 -7.85 -6.06
C ILE A 85 7.08 -6.60 -6.85
N ASP A 86 7.49 -5.45 -6.37
CA ASP A 86 7.28 -4.18 -7.06
C ASP A 86 8.05 -4.17 -8.40
N PHE A 87 7.35 -3.85 -9.48
CA PHE A 87 7.88 -3.89 -10.85
C PHE A 87 8.99 -2.85 -11.11
N PHE A 88 9.24 -1.96 -10.16
CA PHE A 88 10.35 -1.01 -10.23
C PHE A 88 11.63 -1.49 -9.52
N LEU A 89 11.60 -2.63 -8.83
CA LEU A 89 12.79 -3.18 -8.19
C LEU A 89 13.80 -3.67 -9.24
N THR A 90 15.08 -3.54 -8.88
CA THR A 90 16.19 -4.01 -9.69
C THR A 90 16.39 -5.52 -9.56
N ASP A 91 17.14 -6.12 -10.49
CA ASP A 91 17.57 -7.53 -10.44
C ASP A 91 18.21 -7.89 -9.09
N LYS A 92 19.11 -7.03 -8.58
CA LYS A 92 19.80 -7.24 -7.29
C LYS A 92 18.83 -7.31 -6.10
N GLU A 93 17.82 -6.46 -6.11
CA GLU A 93 16.78 -6.48 -5.07
C GLU A 93 15.92 -7.73 -5.17
N ILE A 94 15.56 -8.14 -6.39
CA ILE A 94 14.80 -9.38 -6.64
C ILE A 94 15.61 -10.61 -6.23
N ILE A 95 16.91 -10.67 -6.56
CA ILE A 95 17.82 -11.73 -6.14
C ILE A 95 17.92 -11.80 -4.61
N SER A 96 18.04 -10.65 -3.95
CA SER A 96 18.06 -10.58 -2.48
C SER A 96 16.78 -11.13 -1.85
N ILE A 97 15.62 -10.73 -2.38
CA ILE A 97 14.31 -11.22 -1.94
C ILE A 97 14.18 -12.71 -2.21
N GLY A 98 14.50 -13.17 -3.42
CA GLY A 98 14.38 -14.55 -3.84
C GLY A 98 15.22 -15.52 -3.02
N ASN A 99 16.46 -15.14 -2.70
CA ASN A 99 17.32 -15.92 -1.83
C ASN A 99 16.82 -15.93 -0.37
N HIS A 100 16.32 -14.78 0.12
CA HIS A 100 15.80 -14.69 1.49
C HIS A 100 14.56 -15.55 1.71
N CYS A 101 13.63 -15.61 0.72
CA CYS A 101 12.42 -16.40 0.86
C CYS A 101 12.51 -17.79 0.22
N GLU A 102 13.64 -18.21 -0.34
CA GLU A 102 13.80 -19.48 -1.03
C GLU A 102 12.76 -19.63 -2.18
N LEU A 103 12.77 -18.65 -3.08
CA LEU A 103 11.81 -18.55 -4.16
C LEU A 103 11.85 -19.75 -5.09
N LYS A 104 10.70 -20.37 -5.37
CA LYS A 104 10.57 -21.56 -6.24
C LYS A 104 10.15 -21.22 -7.66
N ALA A 105 9.28 -20.23 -7.83
CA ALA A 105 8.83 -19.81 -9.15
C ALA A 105 8.64 -18.30 -9.20
N ILE A 106 8.77 -17.74 -10.40
CA ILE A 106 8.47 -16.34 -10.70
C ILE A 106 7.57 -16.24 -11.92
N ILE A 107 6.47 -15.48 -11.78
CA ILE A 107 5.60 -15.10 -12.89
C ILE A 107 5.98 -13.66 -13.26
N THR A 108 6.42 -13.46 -14.52
CA THR A 108 7.01 -12.22 -14.97
C THR A 108 6.73 -11.94 -16.46
N THR A 109 7.30 -10.88 -16.98
CA THR A 109 7.33 -10.50 -18.39
C THR A 109 8.77 -10.57 -18.93
N GLU A 110 8.93 -10.76 -20.21
CA GLU A 110 10.25 -10.64 -20.88
C GLU A 110 10.68 -9.18 -21.03
N ASN A 111 9.75 -8.23 -20.92
CA ASN A 111 10.03 -6.80 -21.02
C ASN A 111 10.63 -6.23 -19.72
N VAL A 112 11.59 -6.96 -19.14
CA VAL A 112 12.37 -6.52 -17.98
C VAL A 112 13.75 -5.99 -18.44
N LYS A 113 14.41 -5.20 -17.57
CA LYS A 113 15.70 -4.55 -17.90
C LYS A 113 16.92 -5.43 -17.58
N PHE A 114 16.74 -6.69 -17.26
CA PHE A 114 17.78 -7.63 -16.85
C PHE A 114 17.55 -9.00 -17.49
N ASP A 115 18.57 -9.85 -17.47
CA ASP A 115 18.48 -11.20 -18.01
C ASP A 115 17.79 -12.15 -17.00
N LEU A 116 16.68 -12.77 -17.42
CA LEU A 116 15.94 -13.75 -16.61
C LEU A 116 16.77 -15.02 -16.35
N LYS A 117 17.73 -15.36 -17.21
CA LYS A 117 18.62 -16.49 -17.00
C LYS A 117 19.61 -16.17 -15.88
N GLU A 118 20.21 -14.98 -15.89
CA GLU A 118 21.11 -14.53 -14.81
C GLU A 118 20.35 -14.49 -13.46
N LEU A 119 19.11 -14.04 -13.48
CA LEU A 119 18.24 -14.07 -12.29
C LEU A 119 18.07 -15.51 -11.76
N LYS A 120 17.79 -16.47 -12.64
CA LYS A 120 17.63 -17.89 -12.28
C LYS A 120 18.92 -18.46 -11.71
N ASP A 121 20.03 -18.18 -12.33
CA ASP A 121 21.35 -18.68 -11.89
C ASP A 121 21.75 -18.10 -10.52
N ALA A 122 21.32 -16.88 -10.20
CA ALA A 122 21.59 -16.18 -8.93
C ALA A 122 20.65 -16.57 -7.79
N ILE A 123 19.53 -17.27 -8.05
CA ILE A 123 18.59 -17.78 -7.04
C ILE A 123 18.54 -19.31 -7.13
N PRO A 124 19.38 -20.06 -6.38
CA PRO A 124 19.51 -21.51 -6.52
C PRO A 124 18.21 -22.30 -6.33
N THR A 125 17.24 -21.74 -5.62
CA THR A 125 15.94 -22.37 -5.36
C THR A 125 14.91 -22.10 -6.46
N LEU A 126 15.19 -21.21 -7.42
CA LEU A 126 14.28 -20.81 -8.48
C LEU A 126 14.25 -21.89 -9.58
N GLU A 127 13.22 -22.70 -9.57
CA GLU A 127 13.04 -23.81 -10.51
C GLU A 127 12.31 -23.36 -11.78
N HIS A 128 11.31 -22.50 -11.64
CA HIS A 128 10.41 -22.14 -12.74
C HIS A 128 10.35 -20.62 -12.98
N ILE A 129 10.55 -20.24 -14.25
CA ILE A 129 10.24 -18.91 -14.77
C ILE A 129 9.01 -19.06 -15.68
N ILE A 130 7.99 -18.25 -15.43
CA ILE A 130 6.73 -18.23 -16.18
C ILE A 130 6.57 -16.85 -16.77
N THR A 131 6.52 -16.72 -18.09
CA THR A 131 6.39 -15.43 -18.79
C THR A 131 5.01 -15.26 -19.40
N ILE A 132 4.52 -14.03 -19.41
CA ILE A 132 3.22 -13.68 -20.02
C ILE A 132 3.31 -13.56 -21.54
N GLU A 133 4.51 -13.45 -22.11
CA GLU A 133 4.81 -13.56 -23.52
C GLU A 133 5.21 -14.99 -23.87
N LYS A 134 4.95 -15.40 -25.11
CA LYS A 134 5.32 -16.73 -25.61
C LYS A 134 6.81 -16.80 -25.90
N ASN A 135 7.51 -17.66 -25.15
CA ASN A 135 8.94 -17.90 -25.30
C ASN A 135 9.23 -19.41 -25.26
N THR A 136 10.31 -19.84 -25.91
CA THR A 136 10.73 -21.25 -25.95
C THR A 136 11.59 -21.66 -24.75
N ASN A 137 12.14 -20.68 -24.00
CA ASN A 137 13.08 -20.94 -22.91
C ASN A 137 12.38 -21.03 -21.54
N TYR A 138 11.15 -20.50 -21.42
CA TYR A 138 10.40 -20.41 -20.18
C TYR A 138 8.99 -20.97 -20.35
N HIS A 139 8.29 -21.22 -19.24
CA HIS A 139 6.88 -21.62 -19.28
C HIS A 139 6.04 -20.43 -19.77
N TYR A 140 5.19 -20.66 -20.76
CA TYR A 140 4.25 -19.65 -21.21
C TYR A 140 2.99 -19.67 -20.33
N PHE A 141 2.66 -18.52 -19.74
CA PHE A 141 1.53 -18.36 -18.81
C PHE A 141 0.20 -18.92 -19.36
N TRP A 142 -0.12 -18.57 -20.60
CA TRP A 142 -1.37 -18.97 -21.22
C TRP A 142 -1.38 -20.45 -21.63
N ASP A 143 -0.24 -21.08 -21.84
CA ASP A 143 -0.17 -22.54 -22.07
C ASP A 143 -0.48 -23.30 -20.78
N LEU A 144 -0.09 -22.79 -19.61
CA LEU A 144 -0.48 -23.38 -18.32
C LEU A 144 -2.01 -23.36 -18.15
N ILE A 145 -2.67 -22.28 -18.57
CA ILE A 145 -4.13 -22.17 -18.54
C ILE A 145 -4.76 -23.10 -19.59
N ASN A 146 -4.28 -23.07 -20.83
CA ASN A 146 -4.91 -23.79 -21.94
C ASN A 146 -4.80 -25.31 -21.83
N ASN A 147 -3.72 -25.80 -21.21
CA ASN A 147 -3.40 -27.23 -21.10
C ASN A 147 -3.81 -27.87 -19.76
N SER A 148 -4.50 -27.13 -18.88
CA SER A 148 -4.89 -27.62 -17.56
C SER A 148 -6.41 -27.69 -17.38
N SER A 149 -6.85 -28.58 -16.47
CA SER A 149 -8.25 -28.71 -16.06
C SER A 149 -8.71 -27.47 -15.26
N ASN A 150 -9.98 -27.12 -15.38
CA ASN A 150 -10.65 -26.15 -14.53
C ASN A 150 -11.28 -26.75 -13.26
N GLU A 151 -11.13 -28.06 -13.07
CA GLU A 151 -11.52 -28.73 -11.82
C GLU A 151 -10.34 -28.69 -10.85
N LEU A 152 -10.42 -27.85 -9.83
CA LEU A 152 -9.40 -27.72 -8.79
C LEU A 152 -9.87 -28.42 -7.52
N ALA A 153 -9.15 -29.47 -7.11
CA ALA A 153 -9.43 -30.15 -5.85
C ALA A 153 -9.19 -29.25 -4.64
N ASP A 154 -9.89 -29.54 -3.54
CA ASP A 154 -9.60 -28.89 -2.24
C ASP A 154 -8.18 -29.25 -1.80
N GLN A 155 -7.40 -28.21 -1.53
CA GLN A 155 -6.00 -28.35 -1.11
C GLN A 155 -5.85 -28.43 0.42
N GLY A 156 -6.94 -28.45 1.17
CA GLY A 156 -6.90 -28.51 2.65
C GLY A 156 -6.12 -27.34 3.25
N ILE A 157 -6.42 -26.11 2.82
CA ILE A 157 -5.74 -24.90 3.29
C ILE A 157 -6.36 -24.49 4.63
N ASP A 158 -5.51 -24.42 5.66
CA ASP A 158 -5.88 -23.82 6.93
C ASP A 158 -5.61 -22.30 6.90
N ILE A 159 -6.54 -21.52 7.45
CA ILE A 159 -6.44 -20.04 7.44
C ILE A 159 -5.23 -19.49 8.23
N SER A 160 -4.63 -20.28 9.12
CA SER A 160 -3.41 -19.94 9.85
C SER A 160 -2.13 -20.12 9.03
N MET A 161 -2.20 -20.83 7.89
CA MET A 161 -1.04 -21.04 7.03
C MET A 161 -0.54 -19.73 6.41
N PRO A 162 0.79 -19.63 6.14
CA PRO A 162 1.34 -18.53 5.36
C PRO A 162 0.64 -18.35 4.02
N SER A 163 0.29 -17.11 3.67
CA SER A 163 -0.33 -16.77 2.38
C SER A 163 0.52 -15.86 1.54
N SER A 164 1.18 -14.89 2.16
CA SER A 164 1.96 -13.86 1.46
C SER A 164 3.13 -13.37 2.29
N ILE A 165 4.20 -12.93 1.61
CA ILE A 165 5.29 -12.19 2.22
C ILE A 165 5.45 -10.87 1.47
N PHE A 166 5.07 -9.76 2.10
CA PHE A 166 5.20 -8.42 1.54
C PHE A 166 6.54 -7.83 1.95
N TYR A 167 7.43 -7.60 1.00
CA TYR A 167 8.72 -6.98 1.27
C TYR A 167 8.58 -5.46 1.35
N THR A 168 9.08 -4.89 2.44
CA THR A 168 9.13 -3.44 2.65
C THR A 168 10.58 -2.97 2.71
N SER A 169 10.82 -1.71 2.30
CA SER A 169 12.13 -1.09 2.40
C SER A 169 12.54 -0.94 3.88
N GLY A 170 13.44 -1.79 4.34
CA GLY A 170 13.98 -1.71 5.70
C GLY A 170 14.85 -0.46 5.90
N VAL A 171 14.88 0.06 7.13
CA VAL A 171 15.78 1.18 7.54
C VAL A 171 17.26 0.85 7.33
N THR A 172 17.60 -0.45 7.36
CA THR A 172 18.98 -0.98 7.21
C THR A 172 19.37 -1.27 5.77
N GLY A 173 18.54 -0.87 4.78
CA GLY A 173 18.79 -1.16 3.36
C GLY A 173 18.47 -2.59 2.91
N LYS A 174 18.24 -3.54 3.83
CA LYS A 174 17.79 -4.89 3.51
C LYS A 174 16.26 -4.95 3.53
N PRO A 175 15.61 -5.52 2.50
CA PRO A 175 14.16 -5.72 2.50
C PRO A 175 13.72 -6.63 3.65
N LYS A 176 12.62 -6.26 4.32
CA LYS A 176 12.01 -7.05 5.39
C LYS A 176 10.69 -7.63 4.88
N GLY A 177 10.51 -8.92 5.03
CA GLY A 177 9.31 -9.61 4.55
C GLY A 177 8.24 -9.69 5.64
N ALA A 178 7.17 -8.89 5.54
CA ALA A 178 6.02 -8.99 6.44
C ALA A 178 5.18 -10.22 6.07
N LEU A 179 5.10 -11.19 6.99
CA LEU A 179 4.41 -12.45 6.77
C LEU A 179 2.93 -12.33 7.10
N TRP A 180 2.08 -12.63 6.12
CA TRP A 180 0.64 -12.76 6.28
C TRP A 180 0.20 -14.23 6.19
N ASN A 181 -0.87 -14.56 6.89
CA ASN A 181 -1.56 -15.83 6.75
C ASN A 181 -2.87 -15.67 5.95
N TYR A 182 -3.56 -16.77 5.67
CA TYR A 182 -4.82 -16.75 4.92
C TYR A 182 -5.96 -16.03 5.66
N GLU A 183 -5.94 -15.89 7.00
CA GLU A 183 -6.92 -15.11 7.74
C GLU A 183 -6.87 -13.63 7.34
N HIS A 184 -5.68 -13.08 7.09
CA HIS A 184 -5.48 -11.69 6.69
C HIS A 184 -6.16 -11.32 5.36
N ILE A 185 -6.29 -12.29 4.43
CA ILE A 185 -7.02 -12.10 3.16
C ILE A 185 -8.50 -11.76 3.43
N HIS A 186 -9.10 -12.44 4.39
CA HIS A 186 -10.49 -12.15 4.78
C HIS A 186 -10.63 -10.82 5.48
N LEU A 187 -9.71 -10.51 6.39
CA LEU A 187 -9.78 -9.33 7.27
C LEU A 187 -9.74 -8.04 6.46
N GLY A 188 -8.89 -7.94 5.44
CA GLY A 188 -8.81 -6.73 4.60
C GLY A 188 -10.15 -6.36 3.96
N ALA A 189 -10.84 -7.33 3.36
CA ALA A 189 -12.14 -7.08 2.75
C ALA A 189 -13.24 -6.80 3.80
N GLU A 190 -13.20 -7.46 4.96
CA GLU A 190 -14.15 -7.25 6.06
C GLU A 190 -14.00 -5.85 6.65
N GLN A 191 -12.78 -5.38 6.86
CA GLN A 191 -12.48 -4.03 7.34
C GLN A 191 -12.97 -2.95 6.36
N MET A 192 -12.74 -3.14 5.06
CA MET A 192 -13.24 -2.21 4.05
C MET A 192 -14.77 -2.13 4.04
N LYS A 193 -15.45 -3.28 4.15
CA LYS A 193 -16.91 -3.30 4.25
C LYS A 193 -17.41 -2.65 5.53
N GLU A 194 -16.75 -2.92 6.66
CA GLU A 194 -17.05 -2.32 7.95
C GLU A 194 -16.98 -0.80 7.86
N MET A 195 -15.93 -0.26 7.27
CA MET A 195 -15.76 1.19 7.05
C MET A 195 -16.87 1.78 6.18
N GLY A 196 -17.24 1.11 5.09
CA GLY A 196 -18.34 1.54 4.22
C GLY A 196 -19.73 1.48 4.87
N SER A 197 -19.87 0.74 5.98
CA SER A 197 -21.14 0.57 6.72
C SER A 197 -21.21 1.43 7.98
N TYR A 198 -20.19 2.21 8.29
CA TYR A 198 -20.11 2.96 9.54
C TYR A 198 -20.95 4.23 9.48
N GLU A 199 -22.23 4.11 9.87
CA GLU A 199 -23.25 5.18 9.84
C GLU A 199 -22.81 6.46 10.57
N LYS A 200 -22.04 6.34 11.67
CA LYS A 200 -21.53 7.50 12.42
C LYS A 200 -20.49 8.33 11.63
N LEU A 201 -19.74 7.71 10.72
CA LEU A 201 -18.83 8.43 9.84
C LEU A 201 -19.58 9.14 8.72
N LEU A 202 -20.69 8.59 8.31
CA LEU A 202 -21.27 8.88 7.02
C LEU A 202 -22.60 9.61 7.07
N ASN A 203 -23.27 9.77 8.21
CA ASN A 203 -24.57 10.45 8.34
C ASN A 203 -25.29 10.91 7.03
N ILE A 204 -24.69 10.67 5.88
CA ILE A 204 -25.00 11.25 4.58
C ILE A 204 -25.29 10.21 3.49
N VAL A 205 -24.55 9.09 3.42
CA VAL A 205 -24.73 8.11 2.33
C VAL A 205 -24.28 6.71 2.77
N LYS A 206 -25.10 5.70 2.47
CA LYS A 206 -24.68 4.29 2.53
C LYS A 206 -23.72 4.04 1.37
N ILE A 207 -22.43 3.96 1.68
CA ILE A 207 -21.40 3.76 0.64
C ILE A 207 -21.36 2.27 0.29
N ASP A 208 -21.70 1.95 -0.95
CA ASP A 208 -21.49 0.62 -1.48
C ASP A 208 -20.07 0.51 -2.06
N VAL A 209 -19.13 -0.02 -1.24
CA VAL A 209 -17.75 -0.30 -1.66
C VAL A 209 -17.67 -1.45 -2.68
N THR A 210 -18.79 -2.05 -3.02
CA THR A 210 -18.85 -3.28 -3.83
C THR A 210 -19.14 -3.06 -5.30
N GLU A 211 -19.32 -1.81 -5.76
CA GLU A 211 -19.66 -1.52 -7.15
C GLU A 211 -18.44 -1.60 -8.08
N ARG A 212 -17.83 -0.49 -8.42
CA ARG A 212 -16.70 -0.45 -9.36
C ARG A 212 -15.60 0.48 -8.91
N SER A 213 -14.35 0.01 -9.01
CA SER A 213 -13.16 0.80 -8.71
C SER A 213 -12.20 0.84 -9.90
N VAL A 214 -11.45 1.93 -10.04
CA VAL A 214 -10.22 1.94 -10.85
C VAL A 214 -9.06 1.65 -9.92
N ALA A 215 -8.10 0.82 -10.35
CA ALA A 215 -6.93 0.44 -9.56
C ALA A 215 -5.67 1.16 -10.03
N PRO A 216 -5.37 2.38 -9.56
CA PRO A 216 -4.19 3.14 -9.95
C PRO A 216 -2.93 2.75 -9.15
N ILE A 217 -3.11 2.08 -8.00
CA ILE A 217 -2.00 1.65 -7.15
C ILE A 217 -1.43 0.30 -7.61
N PRO A 218 -0.13 0.03 -7.39
CA PRO A 218 0.46 -1.26 -7.73
C PRO A 218 -0.19 -2.41 -6.97
N PHE A 219 -0.49 -3.49 -7.67
CA PHE A 219 -1.01 -4.72 -7.09
C PHE A 219 0.02 -5.44 -6.21
N SER A 220 1.30 -5.14 -6.37
CA SER A 220 2.38 -5.62 -5.51
C SER A 220 2.34 -5.07 -4.07
N HIS A 221 1.60 -4.00 -3.85
CA HIS A 221 1.42 -3.42 -2.53
C HIS A 221 0.38 -4.19 -1.71
N SER A 222 0.53 -4.25 -0.38
CA SER A 222 -0.48 -4.84 0.52
C SER A 222 -1.87 -4.20 0.35
N ALA A 223 -1.93 -2.91 0.04
CA ALA A 223 -3.17 -2.21 -0.30
C ALA A 223 -3.75 -2.66 -1.66
N GLY A 224 -2.95 -3.14 -2.60
CA GLY A 224 -3.41 -3.68 -3.87
C GLY A 224 -4.24 -4.95 -3.71
N LEU A 225 -4.00 -5.71 -2.64
CA LEU A 225 -4.77 -6.93 -2.32
C LEU A 225 -6.27 -6.67 -2.11
N PHE A 226 -6.67 -5.43 -1.75
CA PHE A 226 -8.09 -5.09 -1.59
C PHE A 226 -8.91 -5.35 -2.82
N TYR A 227 -8.41 -4.99 -3.99
CA TYR A 227 -9.14 -5.16 -5.23
C TYR A 227 -9.52 -6.62 -5.45
N PHE A 228 -8.63 -7.54 -5.08
CA PHE A 228 -8.88 -8.97 -5.23
C PHE A 228 -9.83 -9.51 -4.15
N THR A 229 -9.59 -9.16 -2.89
CA THR A 229 -10.37 -9.72 -1.78
C THR A 229 -11.79 -9.19 -1.75
N ILE A 230 -12.01 -7.90 -2.05
CA ILE A 230 -13.33 -7.29 -2.14
C ILE A 230 -14.08 -7.84 -3.37
N ALA A 231 -13.40 -8.06 -4.50
CA ALA A 231 -14.01 -8.65 -5.68
C ALA A 231 -14.66 -10.01 -5.35
N ILE A 232 -13.88 -10.97 -4.86
CA ILE A 232 -14.40 -12.34 -4.60
C ILE A 232 -15.37 -12.42 -3.42
N LYS A 233 -15.25 -11.55 -2.41
CA LYS A 233 -16.18 -11.56 -1.25
C LYS A 233 -17.47 -10.81 -1.52
N TYR A 234 -17.40 -9.69 -2.22
CA TYR A 234 -18.51 -8.75 -2.33
C TYR A 234 -18.91 -8.40 -3.76
N GLY A 235 -18.20 -8.92 -4.76
CA GLY A 235 -18.54 -8.73 -6.17
C GLY A 235 -18.15 -7.36 -6.72
N MET A 236 -17.14 -6.68 -6.17
CA MET A 236 -16.64 -5.44 -6.72
C MET A 236 -16.00 -5.67 -8.10
N SER A 237 -16.32 -4.81 -9.07
CA SER A 237 -15.62 -4.77 -10.35
C SER A 237 -14.40 -3.87 -10.27
N THR A 238 -13.27 -4.28 -10.85
CA THR A 238 -12.03 -3.50 -10.84
C THR A 238 -11.56 -3.20 -12.25
N VAL A 239 -11.42 -1.93 -12.61
CA VAL A 239 -10.76 -1.48 -13.83
C VAL A 239 -9.26 -1.43 -13.57
N ILE A 240 -8.52 -2.30 -14.22
CA ILE A 240 -7.06 -2.41 -14.04
C ILE A 240 -6.37 -1.29 -14.82
N MET A 241 -5.57 -0.51 -14.11
CA MET A 241 -4.71 0.51 -14.69
C MET A 241 -3.26 0.01 -14.63
N PRO A 242 -2.60 -0.26 -15.77
CA PRO A 242 -1.25 -0.85 -15.78
C PRO A 242 -0.20 0.01 -15.09
N ARG A 243 -0.29 1.31 -15.29
CA ARG A 243 0.59 2.32 -14.69
C ARG A 243 -0.22 3.59 -14.42
N PHE A 244 -0.01 4.20 -13.29
CA PHE A 244 -0.67 5.45 -12.97
C PHE A 244 -0.32 6.54 -14.00
N ALA A 245 -1.36 7.13 -14.60
CA ALA A 245 -1.32 8.30 -15.45
C ALA A 245 -2.56 9.15 -15.14
N PRO A 246 -2.41 10.40 -14.67
CA PRO A 246 -3.52 11.14 -14.10
C PRO A 246 -4.66 11.40 -15.10
N LEU A 247 -4.36 11.74 -16.35
CA LEU A 247 -5.37 11.96 -17.38
C LEU A 247 -6.11 10.66 -17.74
N GLU A 248 -5.39 9.55 -17.84
CA GLU A 248 -5.98 8.24 -18.12
C GLU A 248 -6.88 7.78 -16.98
N LEU A 249 -6.46 8.02 -15.72
CA LEU A 249 -7.30 7.74 -14.56
C LEU A 249 -8.66 8.42 -14.64
N VAL A 250 -8.68 9.73 -14.93
CA VAL A 250 -9.91 10.52 -15.04
C VAL A 250 -10.81 9.98 -16.17
N LYS A 251 -10.21 9.62 -17.30
CA LYS A 251 -10.94 9.00 -18.42
C LYS A 251 -11.53 7.65 -18.05
N LEU A 252 -10.79 6.80 -17.36
CA LEU A 252 -11.26 5.48 -16.92
C LEU A 252 -12.38 5.59 -15.88
N ILE A 253 -12.30 6.53 -14.93
CA ILE A 253 -13.38 6.80 -13.96
C ILE A 253 -14.65 7.11 -14.70
N LYS A 254 -14.61 8.05 -15.67
CA LYS A 254 -15.77 8.47 -16.43
C LYS A 254 -16.29 7.34 -17.34
N LYS A 255 -15.40 6.70 -18.10
CA LYS A 255 -15.75 5.66 -19.08
C LYS A 255 -16.46 4.49 -18.43
N TRP A 256 -15.96 4.04 -17.29
CA TRP A 256 -16.43 2.84 -16.60
C TRP A 256 -17.40 3.13 -15.45
N GLY A 257 -17.71 4.40 -15.18
CA GLY A 257 -18.59 4.80 -14.08
C GLY A 257 -18.05 4.32 -12.73
N ALA A 258 -16.75 4.54 -12.46
CA ALA A 258 -16.15 4.11 -11.21
C ALA A 258 -16.75 4.90 -10.03
N THR A 259 -17.07 4.20 -8.96
CA THR A 259 -17.67 4.76 -7.74
C THR A 259 -16.67 4.90 -6.60
N ASN A 260 -15.59 4.14 -6.67
CA ASN A 260 -14.58 4.09 -5.60
C ASN A 260 -13.18 4.32 -6.15
N ILE A 261 -12.33 5.02 -5.38
CA ILE A 261 -10.92 5.18 -5.70
C ILE A 261 -10.04 5.23 -4.44
N PHE A 262 -8.88 4.59 -4.53
CA PHE A 262 -7.87 4.55 -3.48
C PHE A 262 -6.54 5.01 -4.06
N MET A 263 -5.94 6.07 -3.50
CA MET A 263 -4.73 6.68 -4.06
C MET A 263 -3.77 7.18 -2.98
N ALA A 264 -2.49 7.26 -3.32
CA ALA A 264 -1.50 7.98 -2.53
C ALA A 264 -1.62 9.50 -2.74
N PRO A 265 -1.18 10.36 -1.79
CA PRO A 265 -1.26 11.81 -1.91
C PRO A 265 -0.67 12.38 -3.21
N ALA A 266 0.47 11.85 -3.66
CA ALA A 266 1.10 12.29 -4.91
C ALA A 266 0.20 12.06 -6.14
N MET A 267 -0.63 11.02 -6.14
CA MET A 267 -1.56 10.74 -7.22
C MET A 267 -2.72 11.74 -7.22
N PHE A 268 -3.25 12.09 -6.04
CA PHE A 268 -4.26 13.14 -5.90
C PHE A 268 -3.72 14.48 -6.41
N TYR A 269 -2.49 14.82 -6.02
CA TYR A 269 -1.82 16.03 -6.49
C TYR A 269 -1.69 16.03 -8.02
N ALA A 270 -1.22 14.93 -8.62
CA ALA A 270 -1.04 14.82 -10.06
C ALA A 270 -2.36 14.97 -10.84
N VAL A 271 -3.48 14.51 -10.29
CA VAL A 271 -4.81 14.76 -10.89
C VAL A 271 -5.19 16.24 -10.81
N LEU A 272 -4.96 16.87 -9.66
CA LEU A 272 -5.30 18.29 -9.45
C LEU A 272 -4.46 19.26 -10.30
N THR A 273 -3.28 18.82 -10.77
CA THR A 273 -2.40 19.63 -11.64
C THR A 273 -2.65 19.44 -13.14
N LEU A 274 -3.59 18.59 -13.52
CA LEU A 274 -3.99 18.47 -14.91
C LEU A 274 -4.55 19.79 -15.43
N LYS A 275 -4.12 20.18 -16.62
CA LYS A 275 -4.73 21.32 -17.33
C LYS A 275 -6.21 21.02 -17.59
N GLU A 276 -7.06 22.01 -17.34
CA GLU A 276 -8.50 21.92 -17.59
C GLU A 276 -9.17 20.76 -16.83
N ILE A 277 -8.65 20.39 -15.65
CA ILE A 277 -9.24 19.31 -14.82
C ILE A 277 -10.72 19.60 -14.48
N GLU A 278 -11.12 20.87 -14.43
CA GLU A 278 -12.49 21.31 -14.23
C GLU A 278 -13.45 20.87 -15.34
N ASN A 279 -12.94 20.54 -16.53
CA ASN A 279 -13.74 19.99 -17.65
C ASN A 279 -14.05 18.49 -17.47
N TYR A 280 -13.44 17.86 -16.46
CA TYR A 280 -13.66 16.46 -16.13
C TYR A 280 -14.47 16.36 -14.84
N SER A 281 -15.73 15.95 -14.96
CA SER A 281 -16.52 15.62 -13.77
C SER A 281 -16.15 14.24 -13.24
N LEU A 282 -15.88 14.15 -11.94
CA LEU A 282 -15.70 12.91 -11.19
C LEU A 282 -16.94 12.61 -10.33
N ASP A 283 -18.11 12.97 -10.81
CA ASP A 283 -19.40 12.89 -10.11
C ASP A 283 -19.92 11.47 -9.90
N THR A 284 -19.35 10.48 -10.61
CA THR A 284 -19.62 9.06 -10.36
C THR A 284 -18.98 8.54 -9.07
N LEU A 285 -17.91 9.20 -8.61
CA LEU A 285 -17.26 8.81 -7.38
C LEU A 285 -18.15 9.10 -6.16
N ILE A 286 -18.33 8.10 -5.33
CA ILE A 286 -19.00 8.18 -4.03
C ILE A 286 -18.04 8.01 -2.86
N TRP A 287 -16.84 7.46 -3.14
CA TRP A 287 -15.80 7.25 -2.14
C TRP A 287 -14.40 7.48 -2.74
N ALA A 288 -13.61 8.31 -2.07
CA ALA A 288 -12.18 8.48 -2.36
C ALA A 288 -11.37 8.42 -1.08
N THR A 289 -10.37 7.54 -1.02
CA THR A 289 -9.49 7.42 0.15
C THR A 289 -8.05 7.73 -0.20
N VAL A 290 -7.46 8.61 0.58
CA VAL A 290 -6.02 8.93 0.54
C VAL A 290 -5.31 8.06 1.58
N PHE A 291 -4.22 7.39 1.21
CA PHE A 291 -3.44 6.59 2.14
C PHE A 291 -1.98 6.40 1.69
N GLY A 292 -1.17 5.78 2.56
CA GLY A 292 0.21 5.39 2.26
C GLY A 292 1.26 6.44 2.59
N ALA A 293 0.88 7.71 2.73
CA ALA A 293 1.75 8.79 3.19
C ALA A 293 0.91 9.88 3.85
N PRO A 294 1.52 10.79 4.64
CA PRO A 294 0.84 11.97 5.15
C PRO A 294 0.25 12.82 4.01
N SER A 295 -0.95 13.31 4.19
CA SER A 295 -1.62 14.19 3.22
C SER A 295 -2.08 15.49 3.86
N SER A 296 -2.00 16.59 3.12
CA SER A 296 -2.51 17.87 3.61
C SER A 296 -4.04 17.93 3.49
N PRO A 297 -4.75 18.52 4.46
CA PRO A 297 -6.18 18.76 4.34
C PRO A 297 -6.57 19.58 3.11
N ASP A 298 -5.72 20.53 2.72
CA ASP A 298 -5.94 21.38 1.54
C ASP A 298 -6.00 20.54 0.25
N LEU A 299 -5.09 19.57 0.09
CA LEU A 299 -5.09 18.65 -1.03
C LEU A 299 -6.42 17.89 -1.13
N MET A 300 -6.87 17.36 0.01
CA MET A 300 -8.09 16.57 0.09
C MET A 300 -9.34 17.42 -0.16
N MET A 301 -9.39 18.63 0.39
CA MET A 301 -10.49 19.56 0.14
C MET A 301 -10.55 20.03 -1.33
N LYS A 302 -9.40 20.23 -1.97
CA LYS A 302 -9.35 20.54 -3.40
C LYS A 302 -9.87 19.40 -4.24
N PHE A 303 -9.47 18.17 -3.93
CA PHE A 303 -9.95 16.98 -4.64
C PHE A 303 -11.45 16.77 -4.44
N ALA A 304 -11.96 16.97 -3.22
CA ALA A 304 -13.39 16.85 -2.92
C ALA A 304 -14.28 17.79 -3.79
N LYS A 305 -13.73 18.93 -4.23
CA LYS A 305 -14.46 19.82 -5.17
C LYS A 305 -14.62 19.22 -6.56
N LEU A 306 -13.74 18.33 -6.99
CA LEU A 306 -13.84 17.64 -8.28
C LEU A 306 -14.81 16.46 -8.24
N CYS A 307 -15.10 15.92 -7.07
CA CYS A 307 -16.00 14.79 -6.87
C CYS A 307 -17.11 15.15 -5.86
N PRO A 308 -18.09 15.94 -6.27
CA PRO A 308 -19.10 16.54 -5.36
C PRO A 308 -19.96 15.51 -4.63
N ASN A 309 -20.07 14.30 -5.19
CA ASN A 309 -20.85 13.20 -4.59
C ASN A 309 -19.99 12.29 -3.69
N ALA A 310 -18.67 12.48 -3.67
CA ALA A 310 -17.78 11.59 -2.95
C ALA A 310 -17.53 12.02 -1.51
N VAL A 311 -17.48 11.04 -0.63
CA VAL A 311 -16.84 11.19 0.67
C VAL A 311 -15.34 10.98 0.52
N VAL A 312 -14.54 12.00 0.83
CA VAL A 312 -13.07 11.95 0.78
C VAL A 312 -12.54 11.71 2.18
N LEU A 313 -11.82 10.62 2.37
CA LEU A 313 -11.28 10.18 3.66
C LEU A 313 -9.75 10.06 3.61
N ASN A 314 -9.13 10.25 4.75
CA ASN A 314 -7.74 9.91 4.98
C ASN A 314 -7.65 8.57 5.71
N GLY A 315 -6.83 7.65 5.22
CA GLY A 315 -6.62 6.33 5.80
C GLY A 315 -5.20 6.16 6.33
N TYR A 316 -5.10 5.58 7.51
CA TYR A 316 -3.82 5.15 8.07
C TYR A 316 -3.74 3.63 8.12
N GLY A 317 -2.60 3.12 7.75
CA GLY A 317 -2.27 1.70 7.78
C GLY A 317 -0.82 1.45 7.40
N LEU A 318 -0.35 0.26 7.65
CA LEU A 318 0.99 -0.21 7.35
C LEU A 318 0.91 -1.67 6.89
N THR A 319 1.97 -2.14 6.23
CA THR A 319 2.03 -3.52 5.71
C THR A 319 2.00 -4.55 6.85
N GLU A 320 2.49 -4.18 8.01
CA GLU A 320 2.52 -5.00 9.24
C GLU A 320 1.15 -5.11 9.93
N VAL A 321 0.16 -4.37 9.45
CA VAL A 321 -1.23 -4.46 9.92
C VAL A 321 -2.14 -4.39 8.71
N VAL A 322 -2.89 -5.45 8.43
CA VAL A 322 -3.79 -5.49 7.26
C VAL A 322 -4.55 -4.17 7.16
N PRO A 323 -4.31 -3.38 6.11
CA PRO A 323 -4.94 -2.07 6.01
C PRO A 323 -6.43 -2.19 5.61
N PRO A 324 -7.24 -1.18 5.92
CA PRO A 324 -6.93 0.00 6.72
C PRO A 324 -6.94 -0.30 8.21
N LEU A 325 -6.05 0.35 8.97
CA LEU A 325 -6.06 0.31 10.44
C LEU A 325 -7.08 1.30 11.01
N THR A 326 -7.11 2.51 10.45
CA THR A 326 -8.02 3.57 10.86
C THR A 326 -8.26 4.57 9.73
N VAL A 327 -9.38 5.30 9.81
CA VAL A 327 -9.73 6.37 8.87
C VAL A 327 -10.19 7.62 9.58
N SER A 328 -10.05 8.76 8.88
CA SER A 328 -10.58 10.05 9.30
C SER A 328 -12.10 10.11 9.17
N SER A 329 -12.70 11.12 9.79
CA SER A 329 -14.08 11.52 9.44
C SER A 329 -14.07 12.56 8.32
N PRO A 330 -15.16 12.72 7.56
CA PRO A 330 -15.29 13.80 6.57
C PRO A 330 -15.17 15.21 7.17
N GLN A 331 -15.55 15.38 8.43
CA GLN A 331 -15.50 16.64 9.16
C GLN A 331 -14.12 16.94 9.75
N ASN A 332 -13.32 15.89 10.00
CA ASN A 332 -11.96 16.02 10.52
C ASN A 332 -11.00 15.11 9.75
N ILE A 333 -10.52 15.61 8.62
CA ILE A 333 -9.64 14.88 7.70
C ILE A 333 -8.24 14.65 8.29
N LYS A 334 -7.81 15.46 9.26
CA LYS A 334 -6.48 15.34 9.89
C LYS A 334 -6.40 14.22 10.91
N GLY A 335 -7.49 14.02 11.63
CA GLY A 335 -7.55 13.06 12.73
C GLY A 335 -8.23 11.77 12.31
N PHE A 336 -7.80 10.66 12.90
CA PHE A 336 -8.34 9.33 12.65
C PHE A 336 -9.32 8.97 13.76
N SER A 337 -10.60 9.05 13.44
CA SER A 337 -11.68 8.90 14.42
C SER A 337 -12.26 7.49 14.47
N TYR A 338 -11.95 6.66 13.48
CA TYR A 338 -12.46 5.30 13.40
C TYR A 338 -11.32 4.28 13.31
N ILE A 339 -11.26 3.38 14.30
CA ILE A 339 -10.35 2.25 14.36
C ILE A 339 -11.15 0.98 14.04
N VAL A 340 -10.65 0.12 13.15
CA VAL A 340 -11.37 -1.12 12.78
C VAL A 340 -11.57 -2.03 13.98
N SER A 341 -12.71 -2.73 14.03
CA SER A 341 -13.20 -3.43 15.23
C SER A 341 -12.33 -4.62 15.69
N ASN A 342 -11.53 -5.18 14.79
CA ASN A 342 -10.67 -6.35 15.07
C ASN A 342 -9.29 -5.99 15.61
N ILE A 343 -9.03 -4.72 15.90
CA ILE A 343 -7.75 -4.19 16.40
C ILE A 343 -7.97 -3.40 17.69
N ASN A 344 -7.08 -3.65 18.65
CA ASN A 344 -6.88 -2.76 19.79
C ASN A 344 -5.68 -1.87 19.49
N LEU A 345 -5.81 -0.57 19.68
CA LEU A 345 -4.78 0.43 19.50
C LEU A 345 -4.65 1.28 20.77
N LYS A 346 -3.42 1.53 21.19
CA LYS A 346 -3.12 2.47 22.27
C LYS A 346 -1.78 3.16 22.04
N LEU A 347 -1.52 4.18 22.82
CA LEU A 347 -0.29 4.97 22.78
C LEU A 347 0.50 4.75 24.07
N VAL A 348 1.82 4.50 23.92
CA VAL A 348 2.69 4.25 25.07
C VAL A 348 3.93 5.16 25.05
N ASP A 349 4.45 5.45 26.25
CA ASP A 349 5.72 6.17 26.42
C ASP A 349 6.93 5.21 26.28
N SER A 350 8.13 5.74 26.49
CA SER A 350 9.39 4.98 26.43
C SER A 350 9.54 3.89 27.51
N HIS A 351 8.64 3.86 28.50
CA HIS A 351 8.59 2.87 29.59
C HIS A 351 7.42 1.90 29.41
N ASP A 352 6.85 1.82 28.21
CA ASP A 352 5.71 0.99 27.84
C ASP A 352 4.42 1.29 28.64
N LYS A 353 4.30 2.48 29.25
CA LYS A 353 3.10 2.94 29.95
C LYS A 353 2.18 3.69 29.00
N GLU A 354 0.88 3.42 29.09
CA GLU A 354 -0.12 4.14 28.31
C GLU A 354 -0.14 5.62 28.69
N VAL A 355 -0.05 6.48 27.67
CA VAL A 355 -0.05 7.93 27.83
C VAL A 355 -1.46 8.49 27.97
N LYS A 356 -1.60 9.68 28.58
CA LYS A 356 -2.88 10.37 28.70
C LYS A 356 -3.26 11.05 27.38
N LYS A 357 -4.53 11.41 27.25
CA LYS A 357 -4.99 12.25 26.15
C LYS A 357 -4.20 13.56 26.07
N GLY A 358 -3.82 13.93 24.85
CA GLY A 358 -2.95 15.08 24.58
C GLY A 358 -1.45 14.81 24.71
N GLU A 359 -1.05 13.70 25.35
CA GLU A 359 0.36 13.31 25.45
C GLU A 359 0.77 12.44 24.24
N ILE A 360 2.00 12.64 23.78
CA ILE A 360 2.56 11.92 22.66
C ILE A 360 3.05 10.55 23.12
N GLY A 361 2.68 9.51 22.37
CA GLY A 361 3.16 8.15 22.57
C GLY A 361 3.37 7.39 21.27
N GLU A 362 4.05 6.25 21.34
CA GLU A 362 4.17 5.33 20.23
C GLU A 362 2.86 4.57 20.04
N VAL A 363 2.40 4.51 18.79
CA VAL A 363 1.23 3.72 18.40
C VAL A 363 1.59 2.24 18.48
N ILE A 364 0.92 1.51 19.38
CA ILE A 364 1.03 0.06 19.45
C ILE A 364 -0.31 -0.59 19.17
N VAL A 365 -0.28 -1.73 18.49
CA VAL A 365 -1.49 -2.42 18.05
C VAL A 365 -1.48 -3.89 18.41
N LYS A 366 -2.66 -4.45 18.68
CA LYS A 366 -2.89 -5.86 18.95
C LYS A 366 -4.20 -6.30 18.35
N GLY A 367 -4.23 -7.40 17.63
CA GLY A 367 -5.44 -7.94 17.04
C GLY A 367 -5.17 -8.89 15.89
N LYS A 368 -6.23 -9.37 15.28
CA LYS A 368 -6.15 -10.38 14.21
C LYS A 368 -5.53 -9.86 12.91
N SER A 369 -5.62 -8.56 12.67
CA SER A 369 -5.03 -7.93 11.47
C SER A 369 -3.55 -7.61 11.59
N VAL A 370 -2.94 -7.84 12.77
CA VAL A 370 -1.48 -7.71 12.93
C VAL A 370 -0.81 -8.90 12.26
N PHE A 371 0.19 -8.63 11.42
CA PHE A 371 0.95 -9.64 10.69
C PHE A 371 1.55 -10.73 11.59
N CYS A 372 1.99 -11.84 11.00
CA CYS A 372 2.58 -12.95 11.74
C CYS A 372 4.02 -12.70 12.20
N GLY A 373 4.58 -11.54 11.90
CA GLY A 373 5.98 -11.17 12.14
C GLY A 373 6.76 -11.03 10.82
N TYR A 374 8.01 -10.60 10.93
CA TYR A 374 8.92 -10.57 9.79
C TYR A 374 9.48 -11.97 9.54
N TYR A 375 9.37 -12.41 8.29
CA TYR A 375 9.78 -13.74 7.84
C TYR A 375 11.29 -13.93 8.04
N ASN A 376 11.67 -15.05 8.66
CA ASN A 376 13.07 -15.41 8.99
C ASN A 376 13.85 -14.34 9.77
N GLU A 377 13.20 -13.48 10.55
CA GLU A 377 13.81 -12.39 11.32
C GLU A 377 13.45 -12.46 12.80
N PRO A 378 13.85 -13.53 13.54
CA PRO A 378 13.42 -13.73 14.93
C PRO A 378 13.86 -12.61 15.87
N GLN A 379 15.11 -12.12 15.73
CA GLN A 379 15.64 -11.04 16.56
C GLN A 379 14.87 -9.72 16.35
N LEU A 380 14.51 -9.42 15.10
CA LEU A 380 13.70 -8.25 14.80
C LEU A 380 12.27 -8.40 15.36
N ASN A 381 11.72 -9.60 15.28
CA ASN A 381 10.39 -9.88 15.83
C ASN A 381 10.36 -9.69 17.35
N GLU A 382 11.39 -10.09 18.09
CA GLU A 382 11.54 -9.84 19.53
C GLU A 382 11.61 -8.33 19.86
N GLN A 383 12.17 -7.52 18.97
CA GLN A 383 12.25 -6.06 19.15
C GLN A 383 10.92 -5.36 18.95
N VAL A 384 10.13 -5.81 17.93
CA VAL A 384 8.91 -5.12 17.54
C VAL A 384 7.65 -5.68 18.20
N PHE A 385 7.71 -6.88 18.80
CA PHE A 385 6.62 -7.47 19.56
C PHE A 385 6.97 -7.55 21.04
N LYS A 386 6.13 -6.94 21.90
CA LYS A 386 6.23 -7.04 23.35
C LYS A 386 4.86 -7.35 23.94
N ASN A 387 4.76 -8.41 24.73
CA ASN A 387 3.51 -8.83 25.39
C ASN A 387 2.30 -8.98 24.42
N GLY A 388 2.58 -9.39 23.16
CA GLY A 388 1.59 -9.56 22.11
C GLY A 388 1.11 -8.26 21.48
N TRP A 389 1.77 -7.13 21.75
CA TRP A 389 1.56 -5.86 21.05
C TRP A 389 2.66 -5.64 20.02
N PHE A 390 2.28 -5.21 18.84
CA PHE A 390 3.17 -4.76 17.79
C PHE A 390 3.46 -3.27 17.92
N TYR A 391 4.71 -2.89 17.97
CA TYR A 391 5.24 -1.53 18.06
C TYR A 391 5.47 -1.01 16.66
N THR A 392 4.64 -0.04 16.23
CA THR A 392 4.60 0.41 14.83
C THR A 392 5.74 1.36 14.46
N GLY A 393 6.38 1.96 15.46
CA GLY A 393 7.32 3.04 15.27
C GLY A 393 6.65 4.38 14.87
N ASP A 394 5.33 4.42 14.71
CA ASP A 394 4.59 5.66 14.49
C ASP A 394 4.25 6.32 15.82
N LEU A 395 4.29 7.65 15.84
CA LEU A 395 4.00 8.46 17.02
C LEU A 395 2.72 9.26 16.79
N GLY A 396 1.94 9.43 17.87
CA GLY A 396 0.71 10.18 17.82
C GLY A 396 0.22 10.58 19.18
N TYR A 397 -0.93 11.24 19.22
CA TYR A 397 -1.67 11.54 20.44
C TYR A 397 -3.17 11.41 20.19
N PHE A 398 -3.93 11.09 21.23
CA PHE A 398 -5.40 11.21 21.21
C PHE A 398 -5.83 12.56 21.73
N ASP A 399 -6.76 13.21 21.04
CA ASP A 399 -7.44 14.36 21.58
C ASP A 399 -8.55 13.97 22.61
N ASN A 400 -9.27 14.97 23.13
CA ASN A 400 -10.32 14.74 24.08
C ASN A 400 -11.48 13.88 23.54
N ASP A 401 -11.71 13.89 22.23
CA ASP A 401 -12.76 13.16 21.52
C ASP A 401 -12.34 11.76 21.06
N ASN A 402 -11.16 11.28 21.51
CA ASN A 402 -10.53 10.02 21.10
C ASN A 402 -10.15 9.97 19.60
N THR A 403 -9.91 11.11 18.97
CA THR A 403 -9.36 11.16 17.62
C THR A 403 -7.85 11.03 17.69
N LEU A 404 -7.30 10.08 16.94
CA LEU A 404 -5.85 9.86 16.83
C LEU A 404 -5.25 10.85 15.83
N TYR A 405 -4.22 11.56 16.24
CA TYR A 405 -3.38 12.38 15.37
C TYR A 405 -1.99 11.77 15.28
N LEU A 406 -1.54 11.49 14.08
CA LEU A 406 -0.18 11.02 13.83
C LEU A 406 0.76 12.21 13.65
N ILE A 407 1.94 12.14 14.25
CA ILE A 407 2.94 13.21 14.22
C ILE A 407 4.26 12.79 13.55
N GLY A 408 4.38 11.52 13.13
CA GLY A 408 5.53 11.01 12.40
C GLY A 408 6.06 9.69 12.93
N LYS A 409 7.26 9.34 12.48
CA LYS A 409 7.96 8.11 12.93
C LYS A 409 8.95 8.41 14.03
N SER A 410 9.07 7.52 15.00
CA SER A 410 10.05 7.63 16.11
C SER A 410 11.49 7.79 15.63
N LYS A 411 11.84 7.13 14.51
CA LYS A 411 13.15 7.21 13.86
C LYS A 411 13.42 8.53 13.12
N ASP A 412 12.37 9.30 12.83
CA ASP A 412 12.45 10.59 12.11
C ASP A 412 12.44 11.78 13.08
N ILE A 413 12.54 11.52 14.38
CA ILE A 413 12.76 12.54 15.40
C ILE A 413 14.17 13.07 15.23
N ILE A 414 14.29 14.40 15.18
CA ILE A 414 15.57 15.10 15.10
C ILE A 414 15.91 15.65 16.50
N LYS A 415 17.08 15.31 17.03
CA LYS A 415 17.49 15.71 18.38
C LYS A 415 18.37 16.96 18.33
N VAL A 416 17.77 18.13 18.44
CA VAL A 416 18.42 19.43 18.29
C VAL A 416 18.75 20.02 19.69
N GLY A 417 19.98 19.89 20.17
CA GLY A 417 20.41 20.50 21.43
C GLY A 417 19.62 20.02 22.64
N GLY A 418 19.17 18.77 22.66
CA GLY A 418 18.36 18.19 23.73
C GLY A 418 16.84 18.30 23.50
N GLU A 419 16.39 19.10 22.54
CA GLU A 419 15.00 19.23 22.16
C GLU A 419 14.63 18.17 21.09
N LEU A 420 13.40 17.63 21.18
CA LEU A 420 12.85 16.71 20.18
C LEU A 420 12.10 17.50 19.11
N VAL A 421 12.54 17.38 17.88
CA VAL A 421 11.94 18.04 16.72
C VAL A 421 11.31 17.00 15.80
N TRP A 422 10.04 17.18 15.49
CA TRP A 422 9.30 16.29 14.61
C TRP A 422 9.47 16.72 13.16
N ALA A 423 10.10 15.88 12.35
CA ALA A 423 10.29 16.17 10.92
C ALA A 423 8.96 16.47 10.22
N ALA A 424 7.91 15.71 10.53
CA ALA A 424 6.59 15.87 9.92
C ALA A 424 5.95 17.25 10.21
N GLU A 425 6.19 17.84 11.37
CA GLU A 425 5.70 19.20 11.70
C GLU A 425 6.31 20.25 10.76
N ILE A 426 7.61 20.11 10.49
CA ILE A 426 8.31 21.04 9.58
C ILE A 426 7.85 20.81 8.14
N GLU A 427 7.69 19.56 7.74
CA GLU A 427 7.21 19.17 6.42
C GLU A 427 5.79 19.69 6.18
N GLU A 428 4.90 19.60 7.17
CA GLU A 428 3.55 20.16 7.07
C GLU A 428 3.56 21.68 6.89
N VAL A 429 4.42 22.39 7.60
CA VAL A 429 4.57 23.85 7.45
C VAL A 429 5.08 24.18 6.06
N LEU A 430 6.10 23.46 5.56
CA LEU A 430 6.63 23.66 4.20
C LEU A 430 5.56 23.40 3.12
N LEU A 431 4.78 22.32 3.24
CA LEU A 431 3.74 21.96 2.26
C LEU A 431 2.58 22.99 2.20
N ARG A 432 2.46 23.89 3.18
CA ARG A 432 1.51 25.01 3.14
C ARG A 432 2.05 26.20 2.34
N TYR A 433 3.35 26.24 2.07
CA TYR A 433 3.94 27.33 1.29
C TYR A 433 3.55 27.17 -0.19
N PRO A 434 3.02 28.24 -0.83
CA PRO A 434 2.62 28.18 -2.24
C PRO A 434 3.77 27.74 -3.14
N GLY A 435 3.52 26.76 -4.00
CA GLY A 435 4.50 26.26 -4.97
C GLY A 435 5.41 25.15 -4.48
N ILE A 436 5.24 24.63 -3.27
CA ILE A 436 5.92 23.41 -2.84
C ILE A 436 5.02 22.19 -3.17
N ARG A 437 5.57 21.24 -3.93
CA ARG A 437 4.95 19.96 -4.25
C ARG A 437 5.28 18.90 -3.20
N GLU A 438 6.54 18.83 -2.79
CA GLU A 438 7.06 17.83 -1.85
C GLU A 438 8.02 18.48 -0.87
N ALA A 439 8.02 18.00 0.36
CA ALA A 439 8.92 18.45 1.41
C ALA A 439 9.39 17.28 2.27
N ALA A 440 10.65 17.32 2.69
CA ALA A 440 11.22 16.40 3.66
C ALA A 440 12.14 17.13 4.62
N ALA A 441 12.08 16.78 5.90
CA ALA A 441 13.01 17.24 6.92
C ALA A 441 13.80 16.06 7.50
N VAL A 442 15.10 16.25 7.65
CA VAL A 442 16.00 15.23 8.21
C VAL A 442 16.94 15.85 9.25
N GLY A 443 17.34 15.06 10.23
CA GLY A 443 18.42 15.40 11.13
C GLY A 443 19.77 15.11 10.46
N VAL A 444 20.65 16.09 10.47
CA VAL A 444 22.05 15.93 10.05
C VAL A 444 22.97 16.22 11.25
N PRO A 445 24.11 15.50 11.37
CA PRO A 445 25.02 15.72 12.49
C PRO A 445 25.50 17.17 12.63
N ASP A 446 25.53 17.67 13.86
CA ASP A 446 26.08 18.97 14.21
C ASP A 446 26.95 18.87 15.46
N PRO A 447 28.21 19.38 15.42
CA PRO A 447 29.15 19.24 16.55
C PRO A 447 28.69 19.88 17.85
N LEU A 448 27.81 20.89 17.79
CA LEU A 448 27.39 21.66 18.99
C LEU A 448 26.02 21.20 19.49
N ARG A 449 25.15 20.74 18.61
CA ARG A 449 23.75 20.45 18.93
C ARG A 449 23.38 18.97 18.83
N GLY A 450 24.35 18.11 18.48
CA GLY A 450 24.12 16.70 18.17
C GLY A 450 23.53 16.54 16.75
N GLU A 451 22.34 17.06 16.52
CA GLU A 451 21.74 17.17 15.19
C GLU A 451 21.19 18.59 14.95
N VAL A 452 21.05 18.92 13.68
CA VAL A 452 20.29 20.10 13.20
C VAL A 452 19.35 19.69 12.09
N VAL A 453 18.28 20.45 11.94
CA VAL A 453 17.30 20.23 10.89
C VAL A 453 17.86 20.68 9.55
N LYS A 454 17.75 19.83 8.52
CA LYS A 454 17.95 20.15 7.12
C LYS A 454 16.69 19.79 6.34
N CYS A 455 16.24 20.69 5.48
CA CYS A 455 15.04 20.47 4.67
C CYS A 455 15.38 20.30 3.20
N TYR A 456 14.57 19.50 2.53
CA TYR A 456 14.59 19.29 1.09
C TYR A 456 13.19 19.55 0.56
N VAL A 457 13.08 20.31 -0.51
CA VAL A 457 11.78 20.63 -1.14
C VAL A 457 11.84 20.44 -2.64
N ALA A 458 10.75 19.99 -3.23
CA ALA A 458 10.56 19.96 -4.67
C ALA A 458 9.44 20.95 -5.05
N PRO A 459 9.69 21.81 -6.07
CA PRO A 459 8.69 22.77 -6.52
C PRO A 459 7.52 22.10 -7.22
N ALA A 460 6.38 22.74 -7.21
CA ALA A 460 5.31 22.48 -8.16
C ALA A 460 5.74 22.96 -9.56
N ASP A 461 5.18 22.35 -10.60
CA ASP A 461 5.52 22.65 -11.98
C ASP A 461 5.57 24.17 -12.25
N SER A 462 6.63 24.63 -12.89
CA SER A 462 6.87 26.03 -13.28
C SER A 462 7.07 27.02 -12.11
N THR A 463 7.14 26.58 -10.87
CA THR A 463 7.33 27.47 -9.71
C THR A 463 8.82 27.63 -9.41
N GLN A 464 9.31 28.86 -9.43
CA GLN A 464 10.65 29.17 -8.88
C GLN A 464 10.52 29.42 -7.38
N LEU A 465 11.11 28.52 -6.58
CA LEU A 465 11.22 28.69 -5.13
C LEU A 465 12.50 29.47 -4.79
N ASN A 466 12.39 30.38 -3.80
CA ASN A 466 13.54 31.09 -3.26
C ASN A 466 13.85 30.57 -1.85
N LYS A 467 15.09 30.13 -1.64
CA LYS A 467 15.54 29.56 -0.38
C LYS A 467 15.38 30.54 0.80
N ASN A 468 15.67 31.81 0.60
CA ASN A 468 15.58 32.81 1.67
C ASN A 468 14.13 33.07 2.09
N ASP A 469 13.21 33.12 1.11
CA ASP A 469 11.78 33.29 1.38
C ASP A 469 11.22 32.11 2.16
N LEU A 470 11.66 30.86 1.83
CA LEU A 470 11.30 29.64 2.56
C LEU A 470 11.83 29.66 4.00
N LEU A 471 13.09 30.07 4.20
CA LEU A 471 13.68 30.21 5.53
C LEU A 471 12.93 31.25 6.36
N ASP A 472 12.58 32.39 5.78
CA ASP A 472 11.82 33.44 6.44
C ASP A 472 10.40 33.01 6.78
N TYR A 473 9.77 32.23 5.89
CA TYR A 473 8.47 31.63 6.14
C TYR A 473 8.51 30.67 7.33
N LEU A 474 9.51 29.77 7.37
CA LEU A 474 9.68 28.85 8.48
C LEU A 474 10.01 29.53 9.80
N ARG A 475 10.80 30.63 9.77
CA ARG A 475 11.10 31.45 10.96
C ARG A 475 9.85 32.07 11.59
N LYS A 476 8.86 32.44 10.78
CA LYS A 476 7.58 33.00 11.23
C LYS A 476 6.62 31.93 11.78
N ASN A 477 6.76 30.68 11.36
CA ASN A 477 5.80 29.62 11.65
C ASN A 477 6.33 28.54 12.60
N LEU A 478 7.65 28.53 12.92
CA LEU A 478 8.27 27.50 13.75
C LEU A 478 9.09 28.13 14.89
N ALA A 479 9.09 27.44 16.04
CA ALA A 479 9.98 27.77 17.15
C ALA A 479 11.45 27.68 16.72
N LYS A 480 12.33 28.49 17.33
CA LYS A 480 13.73 28.64 16.92
C LYS A 480 14.51 27.34 16.82
N PHE A 481 14.29 26.37 17.71
CA PHE A 481 14.96 25.06 17.71
C PHE A 481 14.48 24.13 16.62
N LYS A 482 13.29 24.36 16.05
CA LYS A 482 12.70 23.62 14.93
C LYS A 482 13.10 24.17 13.56
N GLN A 483 13.68 25.37 13.52
CA GLN A 483 14.02 26.03 12.26
C GLN A 483 15.18 25.30 11.58
N PRO A 484 15.10 25.03 10.29
CA PRO A 484 16.18 24.33 9.59
C PRO A 484 17.41 25.22 9.47
N LYS A 485 18.58 24.60 9.57
CA LYS A 485 19.88 25.24 9.30
C LYS A 485 20.03 25.53 7.81
N ASP A 486 19.44 24.65 6.98
CA ASP A 486 19.52 24.75 5.54
C ASP A 486 18.28 24.17 4.83
N ILE A 487 18.00 24.69 3.62
CA ILE A 487 16.99 24.19 2.71
C ILE A 487 17.63 23.96 1.35
N ILE A 488 17.45 22.75 0.80
CA ILE A 488 17.88 22.40 -0.56
C ILE A 488 16.64 22.24 -1.43
N ILE A 489 16.65 22.91 -2.57
CA ILE A 489 15.62 22.80 -3.59
C ILE A 489 16.11 21.79 -4.64
N LEU A 490 15.35 20.74 -4.88
CA LEU A 490 15.62 19.72 -5.88
C LEU A 490 14.42 19.65 -6.82
N ASP A 491 14.64 19.27 -8.08
CA ASP A 491 13.55 19.10 -9.05
C ASP A 491 12.58 18.00 -8.60
N ASP A 492 13.13 16.89 -8.07
CA ASP A 492 12.40 15.80 -7.45
C ASP A 492 13.13 15.29 -6.21
N LEU A 493 12.38 14.88 -5.19
CA LEU A 493 12.95 14.20 -4.03
C LEU A 493 13.16 12.72 -4.33
N PRO A 494 14.28 12.09 -3.87
CA PRO A 494 14.51 10.67 -4.03
C PRO A 494 13.39 9.87 -3.37
N LYS A 495 12.97 8.79 -4.04
CA LYS A 495 11.85 7.94 -3.60
C LYS A 495 12.26 6.50 -3.43
N THR A 496 11.56 5.81 -2.55
CA THR A 496 11.59 4.35 -2.46
C THR A 496 10.73 3.74 -3.57
N GLY A 497 10.85 2.44 -3.84
CA GLY A 497 10.03 1.74 -4.84
C GLY A 497 8.53 2.06 -4.76
N PRO A 498 7.91 2.09 -3.56
CA PRO A 498 6.50 2.47 -3.39
C PRO A 498 6.18 3.96 -3.59
N GLY A 499 7.11 4.78 -4.02
CA GLY A 499 6.92 6.21 -4.26
C GLY A 499 6.97 7.10 -3.00
N LYS A 500 7.37 6.58 -1.84
CA LYS A 500 7.59 7.38 -0.61
C LYS A 500 8.95 8.07 -0.68
N ILE A 501 9.05 9.28 -0.10
CA ILE A 501 10.32 10.01 -0.01
C ILE A 501 11.35 9.19 0.76
N ASN A 502 12.53 9.00 0.15
CA ASN A 502 13.65 8.27 0.74
C ASN A 502 14.51 9.20 1.61
N LYS A 503 14.15 9.34 2.89
CA LYS A 503 14.87 10.19 3.83
C LYS A 503 16.31 9.71 4.09
N THR A 504 16.60 8.42 3.93
CA THR A 504 17.96 7.90 4.07
C THR A 504 18.85 8.46 2.96
N ALA A 505 18.40 8.38 1.71
CA ALA A 505 19.13 8.97 0.59
C ALA A 505 19.31 10.50 0.74
N LEU A 506 18.30 11.20 1.31
CA LEU A 506 18.41 12.64 1.58
C LEU A 506 19.45 12.97 2.67
N LYS A 507 19.62 12.10 3.68
CA LYS A 507 20.68 12.26 4.70
C LYS A 507 22.08 12.11 4.09
N GLU A 508 22.24 11.27 3.07
CA GLU A 508 23.51 11.05 2.38
C GLU A 508 23.90 12.21 1.45
N LEU A 509 22.93 13.02 1.01
CA LEU A 509 23.17 14.22 0.22
C LEU A 509 23.68 15.42 1.05
N GLY A 510 23.69 15.29 2.35
CA GLY A 510 23.97 16.40 3.23
C GLY A 510 24.97 16.30 4.22
#